data_d6adc9b718e78e161fc499b22e38837c
#
_entry.id   d6adc9b718e78e161fc499b22e38837c
#
_cell.length_a   1.000
_cell.length_b   1.000
_cell.length_c   1.000
_cell.angle_alpha   90.00
_cell.angle_beta   90.00
_cell.angle_gamma   90.00
#
_symmetry.space_group_name_H-M   'P 1'
#
loop_
_entity.id
_entity.type
_entity.pdbx_description
1 polymer ?
#
loop_
_entity_poly.entity_id
_entity_poly.type
_entity_poly.pdbx_seq_one_letter_code
_entity_poly.pdbx_strand_id
1 'polypeptide(L)'
;MEILLGVGMRKALVSVLLAVFVSASGAAAIELRSSDEPADHPFGMAEFAAPEGLTKDQWRQIKADILAELPKMTKCQANLDDCTSTNRKFAEIVKEAESQEGLAKIALINATINALIDYEPDRNQWGVADKWTAPFVNKKGAFETGHGDCEDYALAKYVALRQTGVRSEDVRMVLVHDNAVRADHAILAVRYDKRWLILDNRWDKLVEDKELTQFKPLAIIDAGGVTLLAKQFTLSGKITPAAGPGQRDSQ
;
A
#
# COMPACT_ATOMS: atom_id res chain seq x y z
N MET A 1 -45.39 34.57 45.70
CA MET A 1 -46.20 35.35 44.75
C MET A 1 -45.90 34.64 43.42
N GLU A 2 -46.60 33.56 43.17
CA GLU A 2 -47.73 33.43 42.24
C GLU A 2 -47.32 33.93 40.85
N ILE A 3 -47.43 33.24 39.74
CA ILE A 3 -48.61 32.53 39.20
C ILE A 3 -48.22 31.70 37.93
N LEU A 4 -48.73 30.48 37.87
CA LEU A 4 -49.50 29.78 36.80
C LEU A 4 -48.88 29.60 35.37
N LEU A 5 -48.61 28.38 35.01
CA LEU A 5 -49.45 27.36 34.30
C LEU A 5 -49.91 27.77 32.89
N GLY A 6 -49.45 27.03 31.92
CA GLY A 6 -49.99 26.99 30.57
C GLY A 6 -49.62 25.69 29.88
N VAL A 7 -50.39 24.61 30.15
CA VAL A 7 -50.30 23.33 29.46
C VAL A 7 -51.02 23.45 28.12
N GLY A 8 -50.28 23.30 27.04
CA GLY A 8 -50.81 23.21 25.69
C GLY A 8 -50.51 21.85 25.03
N MET A 9 -51.45 20.93 25.24
CA MET A 9 -51.41 19.59 24.66
C MET A 9 -51.82 19.65 23.18
N ARG A 10 -50.85 19.56 22.28
CA ARG A 10 -51.15 19.38 20.85
C ARG A 10 -51.12 17.90 20.52
N LYS A 11 -52.28 17.36 20.14
CA LYS A 11 -52.51 16.02 19.63
C LYS A 11 -51.75 15.86 18.30
N ALA A 12 -50.77 14.99 18.24
CA ALA A 12 -50.15 14.56 17.01
C ALA A 12 -50.97 13.42 16.41
N LEU A 13 -51.55 13.68 15.26
CA LEU A 13 -52.16 12.65 14.39
C LEU A 13 -51.04 11.76 13.82
N VAL A 14 -51.09 10.51 14.21
CA VAL A 14 -50.24 9.47 13.59
C VAL A 14 -50.94 9.01 12.32
N SER A 15 -50.45 9.47 11.15
CA SER A 15 -50.83 8.93 9.86
C SER A 15 -49.95 7.71 9.58
N VAL A 16 -50.53 6.52 9.66
CA VAL A 16 -49.90 5.27 9.23
C VAL A 16 -49.94 5.23 7.70
N LEU A 17 -48.80 5.51 7.10
CA LEU A 17 -48.57 5.25 5.68
C LEU A 17 -48.15 3.80 5.49
N LEU A 18 -49.03 3.01 4.92
CA LEU A 18 -48.79 1.63 4.50
C LEU A 18 -47.87 1.67 3.27
N ALA A 19 -46.60 1.47 3.44
CA ALA A 19 -45.65 1.34 2.33
C ALA A 19 -45.77 -0.07 1.74
N VAL A 20 -46.32 -0.15 0.53
CA VAL A 20 -46.31 -1.37 -0.30
C VAL A 20 -44.86 -1.58 -0.78
N PHE A 21 -44.19 -2.58 -0.23
CA PHE A 21 -42.91 -3.04 -0.75
C PHE A 21 -43.14 -3.74 -2.11
N VAL A 22 -42.83 -3.03 -3.18
CA VAL A 22 -42.59 -3.65 -4.48
C VAL A 22 -41.15 -4.14 -4.46
N SER A 23 -40.96 -5.45 -4.37
CA SER A 23 -39.68 -6.11 -4.55
C SER A 23 -39.24 -5.98 -6.01
N ALA A 24 -38.44 -4.96 -6.31
CA ALA A 24 -37.71 -4.88 -7.57
C ALA A 24 -36.52 -5.84 -7.49
N SER A 25 -36.53 -6.84 -8.36
CA SER A 25 -35.43 -7.76 -8.60
C SER A 25 -34.13 -6.98 -8.84
N GLY A 26 -33.11 -7.30 -8.03
CA GLY A 26 -31.84 -6.60 -8.03
C GLY A 26 -31.12 -6.71 -9.38
N ALA A 27 -31.13 -5.66 -10.15
CA ALA A 27 -30.04 -5.37 -11.06
C ALA A 27 -28.91 -4.80 -10.19
N ALA A 28 -27.81 -5.53 -10.04
CA ALA A 28 -26.61 -4.99 -9.46
C ALA A 28 -26.15 -3.82 -10.33
N ALA A 29 -26.32 -2.60 -9.82
CA ALA A 29 -25.74 -1.42 -10.44
C ALA A 29 -24.23 -1.56 -10.36
N ILE A 30 -23.59 -1.78 -11.48
CA ILE A 30 -22.14 -1.58 -11.61
C ILE A 30 -21.95 -0.07 -11.54
N GLU A 31 -21.55 0.41 -10.38
CA GLU A 31 -21.12 1.79 -10.23
C GLU A 31 -19.87 2.00 -11.08
N LEU A 32 -20.01 2.70 -12.18
CA LEU A 32 -18.90 3.22 -12.95
C LEU A 32 -18.24 4.31 -12.09
N ARG A 33 -17.15 3.97 -11.41
CA ARG A 33 -16.30 4.98 -10.74
C ARG A 33 -15.85 5.98 -11.80
N SER A 34 -16.00 7.27 -11.49
CA SER A 34 -15.50 8.32 -12.36
C SER A 34 -13.96 8.21 -12.42
N SER A 35 -13.39 8.57 -13.57
CA SER A 35 -11.93 8.57 -13.78
C SER A 35 -11.16 9.54 -12.88
N ASP A 36 -11.86 10.33 -12.07
CA ASP A 36 -11.29 11.35 -11.19
C ASP A 36 -11.21 10.91 -9.71
N GLU A 37 -11.73 9.73 -9.34
CA GLU A 37 -11.46 9.20 -8.02
C GLU A 37 -10.03 8.65 -7.96
N PRO A 38 -9.28 9.00 -6.88
CA PRO A 38 -7.92 8.48 -6.73
C PRO A 38 -7.97 6.96 -6.70
N ALA A 39 -7.08 6.33 -7.45
CA ALA A 39 -6.98 4.89 -7.42
C ALA A 39 -6.68 4.42 -6.00
N ASP A 40 -7.47 3.45 -5.49
CA ASP A 40 -7.26 2.88 -4.16
C ASP A 40 -5.87 2.22 -4.05
N HIS A 41 -5.28 1.87 -5.19
CA HIS A 41 -4.00 1.16 -5.30
C HIS A 41 -3.05 1.89 -6.25
N PRO A 42 -1.72 1.80 -6.02
CA PRO A 42 -0.75 2.35 -6.92
C PRO A 42 -0.93 1.75 -8.33
N PHE A 43 -0.66 2.56 -9.35
CA PHE A 43 -0.82 2.27 -10.77
C PHE A 43 -2.27 2.01 -11.23
N GLY A 44 -3.29 2.25 -10.38
CA GLY A 44 -4.69 2.12 -10.76
C GLY A 44 -5.11 0.72 -11.23
N MET A 45 -4.44 -0.32 -10.76
CA MET A 45 -4.69 -1.70 -11.17
C MET A 45 -5.60 -2.41 -10.16
N ALA A 46 -6.33 -3.43 -10.61
CA ALA A 46 -7.14 -4.28 -9.74
C ALA A 46 -6.26 -5.28 -8.98
N GLU A 47 -6.62 -5.54 -7.74
CA GLU A 47 -5.97 -6.53 -6.88
C GLU A 47 -6.67 -7.88 -6.95
N PHE A 48 -5.87 -8.94 -6.92
CA PHE A 48 -6.32 -10.32 -6.89
C PHE A 48 -5.55 -11.08 -5.80
N ALA A 49 -6.19 -12.08 -5.20
CA ALA A 49 -5.53 -12.91 -4.21
C ALA A 49 -4.29 -13.58 -4.82
N ALA A 50 -3.13 -13.38 -4.21
CA ALA A 50 -1.93 -14.11 -4.60
C ALA A 50 -2.04 -15.58 -4.16
N PRO A 51 -1.55 -16.55 -4.95
CA PRO A 51 -1.42 -17.93 -4.52
C PRO A 51 -0.44 -18.04 -3.34
N GLU A 52 -0.48 -19.16 -2.62
CA GLU A 52 0.57 -19.48 -1.66
C GLU A 52 1.90 -19.70 -2.41
N GLY A 53 3.00 -19.33 -1.79
CA GLY A 53 4.31 -19.45 -2.41
C GLY A 53 5.38 -18.58 -1.76
N LEU A 54 6.56 -18.58 -2.37
CA LEU A 54 7.78 -18.01 -1.82
C LEU A 54 7.62 -16.56 -1.35
N THR A 55 7.03 -15.68 -2.16
CA THR A 55 6.86 -14.26 -1.81
C THR A 55 5.99 -14.06 -0.56
N LYS A 56 4.93 -14.85 -0.39
CA LYS A 56 4.11 -14.81 0.84
C LYS A 56 4.89 -15.32 2.06
N ASP A 57 5.70 -16.36 1.87
CA ASP A 57 6.54 -16.92 2.95
C ASP A 57 7.61 -15.93 3.36
N GLN A 58 8.31 -15.32 2.41
CA GLN A 58 9.29 -14.26 2.64
C GLN A 58 8.64 -13.09 3.42
N TRP A 59 7.49 -12.60 2.95
CA TRP A 59 6.80 -11.50 3.64
C TRP A 59 6.35 -11.86 5.06
N ARG A 60 5.86 -13.08 5.28
CA ARG A 60 5.52 -13.56 6.64
C ARG A 60 6.74 -13.53 7.56
N GLN A 61 7.89 -14.00 7.08
CA GLN A 61 9.13 -14.01 7.84
C GLN A 61 9.60 -12.57 8.13
N ILE A 62 9.65 -11.70 7.13
CA ILE A 62 10.03 -10.30 7.28
C ILE A 62 9.16 -9.57 8.32
N LYS A 63 7.83 -9.76 8.26
CA LYS A 63 6.93 -9.18 9.25
C LYS A 63 7.24 -9.66 10.67
N ALA A 64 7.51 -10.95 10.82
CA ALA A 64 7.85 -11.52 12.13
C ALA A 64 9.17 -10.92 12.66
N ASP A 65 10.19 -10.79 11.81
CA ASP A 65 11.47 -10.21 12.16
C ASP A 65 11.36 -8.72 12.53
N ILE A 66 10.60 -7.94 11.75
CA ILE A 66 10.30 -6.53 12.07
C ILE A 66 9.62 -6.43 13.45
N LEU A 67 8.59 -7.24 13.69
CA LEU A 67 7.86 -7.23 14.97
C LEU A 67 8.76 -7.61 16.16
N ALA A 68 9.70 -8.52 15.97
CA ALA A 68 10.66 -8.91 17.02
C ALA A 68 11.65 -7.79 17.36
N GLU A 69 11.99 -6.93 16.39
CA GLU A 69 12.92 -5.81 16.58
C GLU A 69 12.24 -4.53 17.10
N LEU A 70 10.93 -4.36 16.90
CA LEU A 70 10.19 -3.16 17.32
C LEU A 70 10.41 -2.75 18.79
N PRO A 71 10.40 -3.65 19.80
CA PRO A 71 10.63 -3.26 21.18
C PRO A 71 12.01 -2.65 21.41
N LYS A 72 13.04 -3.17 20.73
CA LYS A 72 14.43 -2.65 20.83
C LYS A 72 14.51 -1.26 20.19
N MET A 73 13.81 -1.08 19.06
CA MET A 73 13.76 0.22 18.38
C MET A 73 13.03 1.27 19.21
N THR A 74 11.87 0.92 19.78
CA THR A 74 11.12 1.81 20.68
C THR A 74 11.96 2.23 21.88
N LYS A 75 12.70 1.30 22.47
CA LYS A 75 13.60 1.60 23.59
C LYS A 75 14.71 2.56 23.16
N CYS A 76 15.33 2.30 22.01
CA CYS A 76 16.37 3.13 21.43
C CYS A 76 15.85 4.55 21.09
N GLN A 77 14.66 4.69 20.52
CA GLN A 77 14.06 5.98 20.24
C GLN A 77 13.76 6.79 21.52
N ALA A 78 13.38 6.11 22.59
CA ALA A 78 13.16 6.76 23.89
C ALA A 78 14.47 7.23 24.56
N ASN A 79 15.56 6.48 24.39
CA ASN A 79 16.87 6.82 24.91
C ASN A 79 17.98 6.30 23.98
N LEU A 80 18.71 7.23 23.35
CA LEU A 80 19.77 6.89 22.39
C LEU A 80 20.94 6.10 23.01
N ASP A 81 21.10 6.11 24.33
CA ASP A 81 22.13 5.31 25.00
C ASP A 81 21.79 3.81 25.05
N ASP A 82 20.53 3.48 24.86
CA ASP A 82 20.05 2.10 24.76
C ASP A 82 20.16 1.53 23.32
N CYS A 83 20.69 2.30 22.39
CA CYS A 83 20.80 1.91 20.99
C CYS A 83 22.04 1.07 20.70
N THR A 84 21.90 0.06 19.82
CA THR A 84 23.03 -0.41 19.01
C THR A 84 23.42 0.66 17.99
N SER A 85 24.61 0.56 17.39
CA SER A 85 25.06 1.51 16.35
C SER A 85 24.06 1.60 15.20
N THR A 86 23.52 0.49 14.79
CA THR A 86 22.53 0.37 13.70
C THR A 86 21.19 0.96 14.06
N ASN A 87 20.65 0.60 15.22
CA ASN A 87 19.37 1.12 15.68
C ASN A 87 19.44 2.63 15.91
N ARG A 88 20.61 3.15 16.32
CA ARG A 88 20.84 4.59 16.49
C ARG A 88 20.70 5.35 15.16
N LYS A 89 21.38 4.89 14.11
CA LYS A 89 21.27 5.53 12.78
C LYS A 89 19.81 5.60 12.31
N PHE A 90 19.08 4.51 12.47
CA PHE A 90 17.67 4.50 12.10
C PHE A 90 16.81 5.42 13.00
N ALA A 91 17.04 5.41 14.32
CA ALA A 91 16.32 6.28 15.24
C ALA A 91 16.56 7.77 14.92
N GLU A 92 17.77 8.13 14.51
CA GLU A 92 18.11 9.48 14.05
C GLU A 92 17.36 9.86 12.79
N ILE A 93 17.26 8.96 11.79
CA ILE A 93 16.47 9.18 10.57
C ILE A 93 15.00 9.40 10.91
N VAL A 94 14.42 8.53 11.73
CA VAL A 94 13.02 8.64 12.14
C VAL A 94 12.78 9.97 12.86
N LYS A 95 13.63 10.33 13.81
CA LYS A 95 13.54 11.59 14.57
C LYS A 95 13.64 12.81 13.67
N GLU A 96 14.56 12.82 12.72
CA GLU A 96 14.68 13.89 11.74
C GLU A 96 13.45 13.98 10.85
N ALA A 97 12.95 12.84 10.36
CA ALA A 97 11.75 12.77 9.56
C ALA A 97 10.48 13.20 10.32
N GLU A 98 10.39 12.91 11.62
CA GLU A 98 9.28 13.38 12.47
C GLU A 98 9.23 14.91 12.59
N SER A 99 10.39 15.58 12.48
CA SER A 99 10.45 17.05 12.46
C SER A 99 9.93 17.67 11.15
N GLN A 100 9.72 16.86 10.12
CA GLN A 100 9.20 17.27 8.82
C GLN A 100 7.73 16.91 8.66
N GLU A 101 7.05 17.61 7.75
CA GLU A 101 5.66 17.32 7.41
C GLU A 101 5.50 17.01 5.91
N GLY A 102 4.45 16.27 5.57
CA GLY A 102 3.99 16.04 4.21
C GLY A 102 5.10 15.48 3.30
N LEU A 103 5.26 16.11 2.14
CA LEU A 103 6.23 15.67 1.13
C LEU A 103 7.68 15.74 1.60
N ALA A 104 8.03 16.72 2.46
CA ALA A 104 9.39 16.87 2.97
C ALA A 104 9.82 15.65 3.80
N LYS A 105 8.92 15.13 4.64
CA LYS A 105 9.14 13.89 5.40
C LYS A 105 9.42 12.71 4.48
N ILE A 106 8.58 12.52 3.48
CA ILE A 106 8.68 11.39 2.54
C ILE A 106 9.98 11.49 1.72
N ALA A 107 10.30 12.67 1.22
CA ALA A 107 11.52 12.93 0.45
C ALA A 107 12.78 12.71 1.28
N LEU A 108 12.79 13.19 2.52
CA LEU A 108 13.91 13.00 3.44
C LEU A 108 14.18 11.51 3.67
N ILE A 109 13.15 10.71 3.98
CA ILE A 109 13.29 9.27 4.18
C ILE A 109 13.84 8.60 2.91
N ASN A 110 13.32 8.96 1.73
CA ASN A 110 13.81 8.39 0.47
C ASN A 110 15.29 8.69 0.26
N ALA A 111 15.69 9.94 0.30
CA ALA A 111 17.06 10.37 0.04
C ALA A 111 18.05 9.84 1.09
N THR A 112 17.69 9.89 2.38
CA THR A 112 18.58 9.45 3.45
C THR A 112 18.83 7.95 3.39
N ILE A 113 17.80 7.14 3.14
CA ILE A 113 17.96 5.69 3.02
C ILE A 113 18.74 5.34 1.75
N ASN A 114 18.49 6.02 0.63
CA ASN A 114 19.29 5.84 -0.58
C ASN A 114 20.78 6.14 -0.37
N ALA A 115 21.10 7.14 0.45
CA ALA A 115 22.48 7.49 0.76
C ALA A 115 23.17 6.57 1.79
N LEU A 116 22.40 5.82 2.59
CA LEU A 116 22.93 4.98 3.67
C LEU A 116 23.20 3.53 3.28
N ILE A 117 22.54 3.05 2.25
CA ILE A 117 22.65 1.68 1.77
C ILE A 117 23.37 1.73 0.43
N ASP A 118 24.47 1.00 0.31
CA ASP A 118 25.15 0.77 -0.96
C ASP A 118 24.48 -0.39 -1.70
N TYR A 119 24.19 -0.19 -3.00
CA TYR A 119 23.54 -1.22 -3.79
C TYR A 119 24.44 -2.43 -4.02
N GLU A 120 24.00 -3.59 -3.53
CA GLU A 120 24.69 -4.87 -3.73
C GLU A 120 23.66 -5.97 -3.97
N PRO A 121 23.66 -6.63 -5.16
CA PRO A 121 22.75 -7.73 -5.42
C PRO A 121 22.96 -8.91 -4.45
N ASP A 122 21.91 -9.57 -4.07
CA ASP A 122 21.91 -10.74 -3.19
C ASP A 122 22.87 -11.85 -3.62
N ARG A 123 23.04 -12.03 -4.93
CA ARG A 123 23.99 -12.99 -5.45
C ARG A 123 25.43 -12.69 -5.04
N ASN A 124 25.79 -11.41 -4.95
CA ASN A 124 27.13 -10.98 -4.52
C ASN A 124 27.23 -11.01 -2.98
N GLN A 125 26.23 -10.50 -2.32
CA GLN A 125 26.22 -10.38 -0.86
C GLN A 125 26.04 -11.74 -0.16
N TRP A 126 25.18 -12.61 -0.68
CA TRP A 126 24.74 -13.86 -0.03
C TRP A 126 24.97 -15.13 -0.85
N GLY A 127 25.33 -15.03 -2.11
CA GLY A 127 25.49 -16.18 -3.01
C GLY A 127 24.18 -16.82 -3.48
N VAL A 128 23.02 -16.18 -3.21
CA VAL A 128 21.68 -16.63 -3.63
C VAL A 128 21.04 -15.63 -4.57
N ALA A 129 19.99 -16.02 -5.27
CA ALA A 129 19.39 -15.16 -6.30
C ALA A 129 18.49 -14.06 -5.72
N ASP A 130 17.86 -14.32 -4.58
CA ASP A 130 16.87 -13.44 -3.94
C ASP A 130 16.77 -13.78 -2.45
N LYS A 131 16.96 -12.80 -1.58
CA LYS A 131 16.96 -12.97 -0.14
C LYS A 131 16.51 -11.73 0.59
N TRP A 132 15.27 -11.67 0.90
CA TRP A 132 14.69 -10.59 1.67
C TRP A 132 15.14 -10.60 3.12
N THR A 133 15.57 -9.47 3.63
CA THR A 133 15.94 -9.32 5.03
C THR A 133 15.25 -8.13 5.69
N ALA A 134 14.81 -8.30 6.95
CA ALA A 134 14.34 -7.15 7.71
C ALA A 134 15.52 -6.19 7.97
N PRO A 135 15.32 -4.87 7.86
CA PRO A 135 16.41 -3.88 7.81
C PRO A 135 17.36 -3.90 9.02
N PHE A 136 16.90 -4.40 10.16
CA PHE A 136 17.63 -4.38 11.45
C PHE A 136 18.08 -5.75 11.94
N VAL A 137 17.86 -6.81 11.18
CA VAL A 137 18.31 -8.16 11.58
C VAL A 137 19.82 -8.16 11.71
N ASN A 138 20.29 -8.49 12.91
CA ASN A 138 21.70 -8.46 13.25
C ASN A 138 22.55 -9.23 12.22
N LYS A 139 23.59 -8.57 11.71
CA LYS A 139 24.55 -9.06 10.69
C LYS A 139 23.96 -9.39 9.32
N LYS A 140 22.69 -9.04 9.04
CA LYS A 140 22.03 -9.38 7.78
C LYS A 140 21.23 -8.23 7.20
N GLY A 141 20.56 -7.44 8.03
CA GLY A 141 19.74 -6.34 7.56
C GLY A 141 20.57 -5.22 6.94
N ALA A 142 19.99 -4.49 6.00
CA ALA A 142 20.69 -3.46 5.24
C ALA A 142 21.31 -2.35 6.13
N PHE A 143 20.69 -2.03 7.27
CA PHE A 143 21.29 -1.10 8.23
C PHE A 143 22.50 -1.65 8.98
N GLU A 144 22.62 -2.96 9.11
CA GLU A 144 23.79 -3.60 9.74
C GLU A 144 24.94 -3.78 8.77
N THR A 145 24.64 -4.16 7.54
CA THR A 145 25.65 -4.46 6.51
C THR A 145 26.10 -3.20 5.78
N GLY A 146 25.22 -2.18 5.67
CA GLY A 146 25.40 -1.05 4.79
C GLY A 146 25.13 -1.37 3.31
N HIS A 147 24.68 -2.59 2.99
CA HIS A 147 24.46 -3.08 1.65
C HIS A 147 23.08 -3.73 1.52
N GLY A 148 22.53 -3.71 0.31
CA GLY A 148 21.27 -4.34 -0.01
C GLY A 148 20.86 -4.09 -1.45
N ASP A 149 19.88 -4.83 -1.95
CA ASP A 149 19.31 -4.55 -3.26
C ASP A 149 17.90 -3.94 -3.19
N CYS A 150 17.12 -3.97 -4.24
CA CYS A 150 15.94 -3.13 -4.37
C CYS A 150 14.89 -3.33 -3.26
N GLU A 151 14.65 -4.56 -2.85
CA GLU A 151 13.67 -4.84 -1.78
C GLU A 151 14.17 -4.43 -0.39
N ASP A 152 15.47 -4.50 -0.13
CA ASP A 152 16.06 -4.05 1.13
C ASP A 152 15.87 -2.54 1.32
N TYR A 153 16.08 -1.74 0.26
CA TYR A 153 15.74 -0.30 0.28
C TYR A 153 14.25 -0.07 0.49
N ALA A 154 13.40 -0.80 -0.23
CA ALA A 154 11.95 -0.67 -0.09
C ALA A 154 11.48 -1.00 1.33
N LEU A 155 11.99 -2.07 1.93
CA LEU A 155 11.71 -2.48 3.31
C LEU A 155 12.20 -1.46 4.33
N ALA A 156 13.42 -0.92 4.16
CA ALA A 156 13.96 0.11 5.04
C ALA A 156 13.09 1.37 5.05
N LYS A 157 12.69 1.83 3.86
CA LYS A 157 11.79 2.98 3.71
C LYS A 157 10.39 2.69 4.26
N TYR A 158 9.86 1.47 4.03
CA TYR A 158 8.57 1.03 4.59
C TYR A 158 8.57 1.16 6.10
N VAL A 159 9.57 0.59 6.78
CA VAL A 159 9.65 0.63 8.24
C VAL A 159 9.83 2.07 8.74
N ALA A 160 10.69 2.89 8.10
CA ALA A 160 10.89 4.28 8.47
C ALA A 160 9.58 5.10 8.38
N LEU A 161 8.86 5.01 7.27
CA LEU A 161 7.59 5.71 7.11
C LEU A 161 6.53 5.24 8.12
N ARG A 162 6.46 3.95 8.41
CA ARG A 162 5.56 3.40 9.43
C ARG A 162 5.91 3.93 10.82
N GLN A 163 7.18 4.06 11.17
CA GLN A 163 7.63 4.61 12.46
C GLN A 163 7.33 6.10 12.58
N THR A 164 7.33 6.86 11.49
CA THR A 164 6.95 8.28 11.49
C THR A 164 5.44 8.54 11.43
N GLY A 165 4.61 7.50 11.63
CA GLY A 165 3.15 7.62 11.74
C GLY A 165 2.40 7.58 10.41
N VAL A 166 3.05 7.31 9.27
CA VAL A 166 2.33 7.07 8.00
C VAL A 166 1.48 5.81 8.14
N ARG A 167 0.21 5.89 7.77
CA ARG A 167 -0.75 4.79 7.97
C ARG A 167 -0.40 3.58 7.10
N SER A 168 -0.78 2.38 7.55
CA SER A 168 -0.48 1.13 6.83
C SER A 168 -1.13 1.06 5.45
N GLU A 169 -2.31 1.60 5.31
CA GLU A 169 -3.04 1.66 4.04
C GLU A 169 -2.46 2.68 3.04
N ASP A 170 -1.58 3.56 3.50
CA ASP A 170 -0.94 4.58 2.68
C ASP A 170 0.50 4.20 2.26
N VAL A 171 0.98 3.02 2.63
CA VAL A 171 2.32 2.55 2.26
C VAL A 171 2.25 1.13 1.70
N ARG A 172 2.80 0.94 0.51
CA ARG A 172 2.81 -0.34 -0.19
C ARG A 172 4.17 -0.59 -0.84
N MET A 173 4.73 -1.76 -0.62
CA MET A 173 5.81 -2.22 -1.47
C MET A 173 5.19 -2.78 -2.75
N VAL A 174 5.77 -2.44 -3.90
CA VAL A 174 5.27 -2.88 -5.21
C VAL A 174 6.38 -3.60 -5.95
N LEU A 175 6.11 -4.83 -6.34
CA LEU A 175 6.96 -5.55 -7.28
C LEU A 175 6.55 -5.16 -8.70
N VAL A 176 7.52 -4.78 -9.51
CA VAL A 176 7.31 -4.34 -10.88
C VAL A 176 8.27 -5.07 -11.82
N HIS A 177 7.87 -5.25 -13.07
CA HIS A 177 8.81 -5.53 -14.14
C HIS A 177 9.16 -4.22 -14.85
N ASP A 178 10.42 -3.85 -14.83
CA ASP A 178 10.92 -2.67 -15.53
C ASP A 178 11.25 -3.01 -16.99
N ASN A 179 10.39 -2.60 -17.90
CA ASN A 179 10.53 -2.88 -19.33
C ASN A 179 11.77 -2.18 -19.97
N ALA A 180 12.27 -1.10 -19.35
CA ALA A 180 13.41 -0.36 -19.87
C ALA A 180 14.72 -1.14 -19.70
N VAL A 181 14.87 -1.82 -18.56
CA VAL A 181 16.06 -2.64 -18.24
C VAL A 181 15.80 -4.15 -18.29
N ARG A 182 14.53 -4.56 -18.51
CA ARG A 182 14.08 -5.96 -18.60
C ARG A 182 14.40 -6.78 -17.35
N ALA A 183 14.15 -6.20 -16.19
CA ALA A 183 14.40 -6.83 -14.91
C ALA A 183 13.22 -6.60 -13.95
N ASP A 184 13.05 -7.52 -13.02
CA ASP A 184 12.12 -7.33 -11.91
C ASP A 184 12.76 -6.39 -10.88
N HIS A 185 11.91 -5.61 -10.20
CA HIS A 185 12.35 -4.57 -9.31
C HIS A 185 11.34 -4.36 -8.18
N ALA A 186 11.82 -4.00 -7.00
CA ALA A 186 10.99 -3.65 -5.86
C ALA A 186 11.08 -2.14 -5.59
N ILE A 187 9.94 -1.50 -5.42
CA ILE A 187 9.82 -0.08 -5.10
C ILE A 187 8.85 0.11 -3.94
N LEU A 188 8.93 1.28 -3.29
CA LEU A 188 7.92 1.64 -2.31
C LEU A 188 6.99 2.71 -2.89
N ALA A 189 5.67 2.53 -2.70
CA ALA A 189 4.65 3.51 -3.03
C ALA A 189 4.05 4.08 -1.75
N VAL A 190 3.91 5.40 -1.69
CA VAL A 190 3.30 6.12 -0.56
C VAL A 190 2.17 6.98 -1.06
N ARG A 191 0.99 6.86 -0.45
CA ARG A 191 -0.14 7.71 -0.78
C ARG A 191 -0.05 9.03 0.01
N TYR A 192 0.01 10.12 -0.71
CA TYR A 192 -0.01 11.47 -0.17
C TYR A 192 -0.91 12.37 -1.03
N ASP A 193 -1.82 13.09 -0.42
CA ASP A 193 -2.77 13.97 -1.09
C ASP A 193 -3.45 13.29 -2.29
N LYS A 194 -4.00 12.09 -2.05
CA LYS A 194 -4.69 11.25 -3.04
C LYS A 194 -3.83 10.79 -4.23
N ARG A 195 -2.52 10.93 -4.17
CA ARG A 195 -1.57 10.50 -5.21
C ARG A 195 -0.66 9.42 -4.66
N TRP A 196 -0.26 8.50 -5.48
CA TRP A 196 0.76 7.52 -5.15
C TRP A 196 2.12 8.03 -5.63
N LEU A 197 3.03 8.22 -4.69
CA LEU A 197 4.40 8.66 -4.92
C LEU A 197 5.33 7.47 -4.79
N ILE A 198 6.23 7.31 -5.75
CA ILE A 198 7.18 6.21 -5.79
C ILE A 198 8.51 6.65 -5.22
N LEU A 199 9.01 5.84 -4.28
CA LEU A 199 10.31 5.93 -3.65
C LEU A 199 11.15 4.76 -4.18
N ASP A 200 12.06 5.07 -5.07
CA ASP A 200 12.95 4.09 -5.70
C ASP A 200 14.39 4.28 -5.17
N ASN A 201 15.19 3.22 -5.12
CA ASN A 201 16.59 3.32 -4.71
C ASN A 201 17.50 3.95 -5.80
N ARG A 202 17.02 4.09 -7.03
CA ARG A 202 17.77 4.61 -8.18
C ARG A 202 17.73 6.14 -8.28
N TRP A 203 16.83 6.81 -7.54
CA TRP A 203 16.72 8.28 -7.52
C TRP A 203 16.08 8.82 -6.25
N ASP A 204 16.43 10.06 -5.88
CA ASP A 204 15.95 10.68 -4.64
C ASP A 204 14.63 11.43 -4.82
N LYS A 205 14.29 11.83 -6.04
CA LYS A 205 13.05 12.57 -6.30
C LYS A 205 11.83 11.66 -6.13
N LEU A 206 10.74 12.23 -5.61
CA LEU A 206 9.44 11.57 -5.59
C LEU A 206 8.79 11.71 -6.97
N VAL A 207 8.32 10.60 -7.54
CA VAL A 207 7.67 10.56 -8.86
C VAL A 207 6.28 9.95 -8.68
N GLU A 208 5.28 10.50 -9.35
CA GLU A 208 3.95 9.87 -9.32
C GLU A 208 3.96 8.56 -10.12
N ASP A 209 3.27 7.56 -9.62
CA ASP A 209 3.17 6.22 -10.22
C ASP A 209 2.74 6.25 -11.69
N LYS A 210 1.78 7.15 -12.03
CA LYS A 210 1.28 7.32 -13.40
C LYS A 210 2.32 7.83 -14.42
N GLU A 211 3.44 8.42 -13.92
CA GLU A 211 4.52 8.90 -14.77
C GLU A 211 5.50 7.78 -15.17
N LEU A 212 5.48 6.66 -14.43
CA LEU A 212 6.41 5.54 -14.59
C LEU A 212 5.86 4.48 -15.55
N THR A 213 5.63 4.87 -16.77
CA THR A 213 4.99 4.02 -17.81
C THR A 213 5.83 2.81 -18.22
N GLN A 214 7.13 2.81 -17.92
CA GLN A 214 8.03 1.67 -18.14
C GLN A 214 7.80 0.54 -17.13
N PHE A 215 7.19 0.82 -15.98
CA PHE A 215 6.89 -0.20 -14.99
C PHE A 215 5.62 -0.97 -15.34
N LYS A 216 5.72 -2.27 -15.30
CA LYS A 216 4.58 -3.18 -15.32
C LYS A 216 4.39 -3.73 -13.90
N PRO A 217 3.43 -3.23 -13.13
CA PRO A 217 3.20 -3.72 -11.78
C PRO A 217 2.77 -5.19 -11.78
N LEU A 218 3.31 -5.96 -10.83
CA LEU A 218 3.08 -7.40 -10.68
C LEU A 218 2.34 -7.73 -9.41
N ALA A 219 2.79 -7.18 -8.27
CA ALA A 219 2.22 -7.46 -6.96
C ALA A 219 2.35 -6.27 -6.02
N ILE A 220 1.45 -6.20 -5.06
CA ILE A 220 1.51 -5.34 -3.88
C ILE A 220 1.80 -6.18 -2.66
N ILE A 221 2.61 -5.64 -1.77
CA ILE A 221 2.97 -6.21 -0.48
C ILE A 221 2.75 -5.14 0.58
N ASP A 222 1.89 -5.44 1.56
CA ASP A 222 1.53 -4.53 2.63
C ASP A 222 1.19 -5.24 3.94
N ALA A 223 0.63 -4.53 4.91
CA ALA A 223 0.22 -5.10 6.20
C ALA A 223 -0.78 -6.26 6.04
N GLY A 224 -1.65 -6.21 5.03
CA GLY A 224 -2.64 -7.25 4.72
C GLY A 224 -2.05 -8.50 4.09
N GLY A 225 -0.91 -8.39 3.43
CA GLY A 225 -0.26 -9.53 2.81
C GLY A 225 0.30 -9.24 1.42
N VAL A 226 0.18 -10.21 0.54
CA VAL A 226 0.62 -10.13 -0.86
C VAL A 226 -0.60 -10.30 -1.76
N THR A 227 -0.79 -9.36 -2.67
CA THR A 227 -1.82 -9.40 -3.72
C THR A 227 -1.18 -9.24 -5.09
N LEU A 228 -1.76 -9.86 -6.11
CA LEU A 228 -1.32 -9.68 -7.50
C LEU A 228 -2.05 -8.50 -8.13
N LEU A 229 -1.38 -7.82 -9.05
CA LEU A 229 -1.94 -6.73 -9.82
C LEU A 229 -2.24 -7.16 -11.25
N ALA A 230 -3.41 -6.82 -11.77
CA ALA A 230 -3.75 -7.00 -13.16
C ALA A 230 -4.61 -5.83 -13.68
N LYS A 231 -4.51 -5.56 -14.98
CA LYS A 231 -5.39 -4.56 -15.61
C LYS A 231 -6.84 -5.04 -15.52
N GLN A 232 -7.74 -4.14 -15.12
CA GLN A 232 -9.16 -4.40 -15.26
C GLN A 232 -9.52 -4.46 -16.75
N PHE A 233 -10.02 -5.60 -17.19
CA PHE A 233 -10.64 -5.72 -18.51
C PHE A 233 -12.10 -5.30 -18.36
N THR A 234 -12.45 -4.10 -18.80
CA THR A 234 -13.84 -3.75 -19.01
C THR A 234 -14.29 -4.47 -20.28
N LEU A 235 -15.14 -5.49 -20.12
CA LEU A 235 -15.83 -6.09 -21.26
C LEU A 235 -16.87 -5.08 -21.77
N SER A 236 -16.43 -4.09 -22.55
CA SER A 236 -17.33 -3.23 -23.32
C SER A 236 -17.77 -3.96 -24.59
N GLY A 237 -18.53 -5.03 -24.42
CA GLY A 237 -19.22 -5.72 -25.49
C GLY A 237 -20.72 -5.60 -25.28
N LYS A 238 -21.44 -4.95 -26.19
CA LYS A 238 -22.88 -5.13 -26.30
C LYS A 238 -23.11 -6.63 -26.49
N ILE A 239 -23.62 -7.29 -25.46
CA ILE A 239 -24.17 -8.63 -25.62
C ILE A 239 -25.46 -8.43 -26.45
N THR A 240 -25.36 -8.65 -27.74
CA THR A 240 -26.55 -8.79 -28.59
C THR A 240 -27.14 -10.14 -28.21
N PRO A 241 -28.39 -10.21 -27.70
CA PRO A 241 -29.02 -11.49 -27.44
C PRO A 241 -29.06 -12.29 -28.74
N ALA A 242 -28.65 -13.54 -28.72
CA ALA A 242 -28.80 -14.43 -29.85
C ALA A 242 -30.31 -14.49 -30.20
N ALA A 243 -30.65 -14.22 -31.44
CA ALA A 243 -32.02 -14.40 -31.93
C ALA A 243 -32.45 -15.84 -31.65
N GLY A 244 -33.49 -16.01 -30.87
CA GLY A 244 -34.08 -17.31 -30.62
C GLY A 244 -34.43 -18.04 -31.90
N PRO A 245 -34.46 -19.37 -31.93
CA PRO A 245 -34.81 -20.13 -33.14
C PRO A 245 -36.23 -19.79 -33.54
N GLY A 246 -36.36 -19.27 -34.75
CA GLY A 246 -37.63 -18.87 -35.35
C GLY A 246 -38.65 -20.01 -35.29
N GLN A 247 -39.86 -19.70 -34.83
CA GLN A 247 -41.04 -20.54 -35.00
C GLN A 247 -41.20 -20.83 -36.50
N ARG A 248 -41.13 -22.07 -36.86
CA ARG A 248 -41.57 -22.56 -38.16
C ARG A 248 -43.07 -22.51 -38.17
N ASP A 249 -43.63 -21.60 -38.98
CA ASP A 249 -45.05 -21.62 -39.32
C ASP A 249 -45.33 -22.90 -40.12
N SER A 250 -46.21 -23.70 -39.58
CA SER A 250 -46.80 -24.85 -40.24
C SER A 250 -47.93 -24.35 -41.17
N GLN A 251 -47.75 -24.57 -42.45
CA GLN A 251 -48.85 -24.70 -43.41
C GLN A 251 -49.01 -26.15 -43.83
#